data_adf2eb58e01292706869524ff3b4cefb
#
_entry.id   adf2eb58e01292706869524ff3b4cefb
#
_cell.length_a   1.000
_cell.length_b   1.000
_cell.length_c   1.000
_cell.angle_alpha   90.00
_cell.angle_beta   90.00
_cell.angle_gamma   90.00
#
_symmetry.space_group_name_H-M   'P 1'
#
loop_
_entity.id
_entity.type
_entity.pdbx_description
1 polymer ?
#
loop_
_entity_poly.entity_id
_entity_poly.type
_entity_poly.pdbx_seq_one_letter_code
_entity_poly.pdbx_strand_id
1 'polypeptide(L)'
;VISGSSAGAIIALQAEYNLCNGYAPSSMLPSDFRYAGVISFSGAVFSTHGKVKYASAPAPQLLLHGTADRVVTYKSIRVFNLGLFGSSKIAHRLDKKGYPYTIVRYVDHTHDIADLMYYTVPEQLRFLEESVVKKTGRSSDIILDDPAIPVDNTLRTLGDLYK
;
A
#
# COMPACT_ATOMS: atom_id res chain seq x y z
N VAL A 1 7.57 -4.33 11.72
CA VAL A 1 6.83 -4.24 10.44
C VAL A 1 5.34 -4.29 10.74
N ILE A 2 4.55 -3.50 10.02
CA ILE A 2 3.09 -3.60 10.01
C ILE A 2 2.64 -4.15 8.65
N SER A 3 1.66 -5.05 8.65
CA SER A 3 1.13 -5.67 7.43
C SER A 3 -0.39 -5.74 7.48
N GLY A 4 -1.01 -5.75 6.33
CA GLY A 4 -2.45 -5.95 6.24
C GLY A 4 -2.95 -6.18 4.81
N SER A 5 -4.17 -6.70 4.72
CA SER A 5 -4.89 -6.96 3.48
C SER A 5 -6.21 -6.18 3.47
N SER A 6 -6.61 -5.65 2.31
CA SER A 6 -7.87 -4.92 2.12
C SER A 6 -8.04 -3.79 3.18
N ALA A 7 -9.07 -3.85 4.00
CA ALA A 7 -9.27 -2.91 5.12
C ALA A 7 -8.07 -2.88 6.08
N GLY A 8 -7.44 -4.03 6.37
CA GLY A 8 -6.22 -4.12 7.17
C GLY A 8 -5.03 -3.41 6.51
N ALA A 9 -4.93 -3.44 5.18
CA ALA A 9 -3.92 -2.70 4.44
C ALA A 9 -4.14 -1.19 4.50
N ILE A 10 -5.41 -0.75 4.45
CA ILE A 10 -5.77 0.66 4.66
C ILE A 10 -5.34 1.10 6.07
N ILE A 11 -5.63 0.29 7.08
CA ILE A 11 -5.23 0.59 8.47
C ILE A 11 -3.70 0.68 8.60
N ALA A 12 -2.96 -0.28 8.02
CA ALA A 12 -1.50 -0.30 8.08
C ALA A 12 -0.86 0.93 7.39
N LEU A 13 -1.32 1.25 6.18
CA LEU A 13 -0.86 2.43 5.45
C LEU A 13 -1.26 3.74 6.14
N GLN A 14 -2.47 3.80 6.70
CA GLN A 14 -2.96 4.97 7.42
C GLN A 14 -2.19 5.22 8.72
N ALA A 15 -1.84 4.15 9.44
CA ALA A 15 -1.03 4.26 10.66
C ALA A 15 0.33 4.88 10.35
N GLU A 16 1.03 4.39 9.31
CA GLU A 16 2.30 4.97 8.86
C GLU A 16 2.13 6.42 8.37
N TYR A 17 1.08 6.68 7.57
CA TYR A 17 0.77 8.03 7.08
C TYR A 17 0.53 9.03 8.21
N ASN A 18 -0.24 8.64 9.23
CA ASN A 18 -0.51 9.47 10.40
C ASN A 18 0.76 9.71 11.21
N LEU A 19 1.58 8.67 11.41
CA LEU A 19 2.84 8.77 12.13
C LEU A 19 3.80 9.76 11.46
N CYS A 20 3.96 9.67 10.13
CA CYS A 20 4.83 10.56 9.36
C CYS A 20 4.39 12.02 9.37
N ASN A 21 3.10 12.28 9.59
CA ASN A 21 2.52 13.61 9.57
C ASN A 21 2.17 14.16 10.96
N GLY A 22 2.38 13.40 12.01
CA GLY A 22 2.00 13.79 13.38
C GLY A 22 0.49 13.92 13.57
N TYR A 23 -0.32 13.17 12.81
CA TYR A 23 -1.78 13.19 12.93
C TYR A 23 -2.24 12.28 14.07
N ALA A 24 -3.31 12.67 14.76
CA ALA A 24 -3.94 11.79 15.73
C ALA A 24 -4.42 10.48 15.06
N PRO A 25 -4.33 9.31 15.69
CA PRO A 25 -3.92 9.04 17.07
C PRO A 25 -2.41 8.76 17.26
N SER A 26 -1.52 9.08 16.32
CA SER A 26 -0.08 8.77 16.42
C SER A 26 0.59 9.41 17.65
N SER A 27 -0.01 10.46 18.22
CA SER A 27 0.46 11.10 19.47
C SER A 27 0.39 10.19 20.70
N MET A 28 -0.29 9.05 20.61
CA MET A 28 -0.32 8.03 21.69
C MET A 28 0.92 7.13 21.68
N LEU A 29 1.71 7.17 20.62
CA LEU A 29 2.94 6.38 20.47
C LEU A 29 4.15 7.19 21.01
N PRO A 30 5.23 6.50 21.47
CA PRO A 30 6.48 7.17 21.79
C PRO A 30 6.95 8.06 20.62
N SER A 31 7.54 9.21 20.92
CA SER A 31 7.95 10.18 19.90
C SER A 31 9.01 9.67 18.92
N ASP A 32 9.77 8.67 19.34
CA ASP A 32 10.79 7.97 18.55
C ASP A 32 10.29 6.70 17.88
N PHE A 33 9.02 6.32 18.10
CA PHE A 33 8.44 5.13 17.47
C PHE A 33 8.45 5.26 15.95
N ARG A 34 8.91 4.21 15.28
CA ARG A 34 8.88 4.05 13.81
C ARG A 34 8.62 2.61 13.43
N TYR A 35 7.80 2.40 12.41
CA TYR A 35 7.72 1.08 11.78
C TYR A 35 9.03 0.81 11.01
N ALA A 36 9.47 -0.44 11.00
CA ALA A 36 10.62 -0.85 10.20
C ALA A 36 10.26 -1.08 8.73
N GLY A 37 8.98 -1.28 8.43
CA GLY A 37 8.45 -1.46 7.08
C GLY A 37 6.93 -1.61 7.09
N VAL A 38 6.30 -1.40 5.95
CA VAL A 38 4.86 -1.58 5.74
C VAL A 38 4.65 -2.55 4.58
N ILE A 39 3.77 -3.55 4.75
CA ILE A 39 3.35 -4.48 3.70
C ILE A 39 1.84 -4.32 3.50
N SER A 40 1.43 -3.99 2.28
CA SER A 40 0.05 -3.67 1.93
C SER A 40 -0.44 -4.50 0.76
N PHE A 41 -1.49 -5.28 0.96
CA PHE A 41 -2.21 -6.01 -0.08
C PHE A 41 -3.52 -5.29 -0.39
N SER A 42 -3.63 -4.70 -1.57
CA SER A 42 -4.81 -3.94 -2.03
C SER A 42 -5.24 -2.85 -1.04
N GLY A 43 -4.28 -2.01 -0.62
CA GLY A 43 -4.52 -0.95 0.36
C GLY A 43 -4.57 0.45 -0.25
N ALA A 44 -4.99 1.41 0.56
CA ALA A 44 -5.04 2.83 0.22
C ALA A 44 -4.84 3.71 1.45
N VAL A 45 -4.47 4.98 1.23
CA VAL A 45 -4.44 6.03 2.26
C VAL A 45 -5.62 6.96 2.06
N PHE A 46 -6.36 7.25 3.13
CA PHE A 46 -7.36 8.31 3.16
C PHE A 46 -6.71 9.62 3.63
N SER A 47 -6.90 10.69 2.87
CA SER A 47 -6.40 12.02 3.21
C SER A 47 -7.54 13.04 3.22
N THR A 48 -7.60 13.84 4.26
CA THR A 48 -8.47 15.02 4.40
C THR A 48 -7.75 16.32 4.04
N HIS A 49 -6.44 16.23 3.69
CA HIS A 49 -5.55 17.36 3.43
C HIS A 49 -5.16 17.46 1.94
N GLY A 50 -6.02 16.96 1.05
CA GLY A 50 -5.74 16.91 -0.37
C GLY A 50 -4.85 15.74 -0.76
N LYS A 51 -3.84 15.99 -1.61
CA LYS A 51 -2.94 14.91 -2.09
C LYS A 51 -2.09 14.34 -0.95
N VAL A 52 -1.84 13.03 -0.99
CA VAL A 52 -0.92 12.36 -0.04
C VAL A 52 0.44 13.09 -0.01
N LYS A 53 0.87 13.43 1.19
CA LYS A 53 2.18 14.06 1.48
C LYS A 53 2.71 13.46 2.77
N TYR A 54 4.00 13.23 2.83
CA TYR A 54 4.70 12.78 4.04
C TYR A 54 5.56 13.94 4.56
N ALA A 55 5.32 14.37 5.79
CA ALA A 55 6.11 15.43 6.45
C ALA A 55 7.49 14.92 6.86
N SER A 56 7.60 13.65 7.25
CA SER A 56 8.87 12.95 7.48
C SER A 56 8.95 11.72 6.56
N ALA A 57 10.16 11.18 6.40
CA ALA A 57 10.36 9.98 5.58
C ALA A 57 9.59 8.78 6.18
N PRO A 58 8.72 8.12 5.40
CA PRO A 58 8.04 6.92 5.85
C PRO A 58 8.99 5.71 5.88
N ALA A 59 8.59 4.68 6.61
CA ALA A 59 9.21 3.37 6.50
C ALA A 59 9.12 2.85 5.05
N PRO A 60 10.06 1.98 4.61
CA PRO A 60 9.96 1.30 3.32
C PRO A 60 8.62 0.59 3.17
N GLN A 61 8.04 0.64 1.97
CA GLN A 61 6.70 0.07 1.72
C GLN A 61 6.75 -0.98 0.63
N LEU A 62 6.15 -2.15 0.88
CA LEU A 62 5.80 -3.15 -0.14
C LEU A 62 4.31 -3.02 -0.44
N LEU A 63 3.99 -2.70 -1.69
CA LEU A 63 2.63 -2.43 -2.16
C LEU A 63 2.26 -3.46 -3.24
N LEU A 64 1.36 -4.39 -2.94
CA LEU A 64 0.85 -5.37 -3.91
C LEU A 64 -0.60 -4.99 -4.24
N HIS A 65 -0.93 -4.81 -5.55
CA HIS A 65 -2.25 -4.30 -5.92
C HIS A 65 -2.65 -4.69 -7.34
N GLY A 66 -3.90 -5.08 -7.53
CA GLY A 66 -4.50 -5.30 -8.83
C GLY A 66 -4.78 -3.97 -9.56
N THR A 67 -4.39 -3.88 -10.84
CA THR A 67 -4.55 -2.61 -11.60
C THR A 67 -6.00 -2.28 -11.91
N ALA A 68 -6.88 -3.28 -11.91
CA ALA A 68 -8.32 -3.16 -12.13
C ALA A 68 -9.15 -3.10 -10.83
N ASP A 69 -8.51 -3.03 -9.65
CA ASP A 69 -9.20 -2.98 -8.36
C ASP A 69 -10.08 -1.71 -8.24
N ARG A 70 -11.39 -1.94 -8.00
CA ARG A 70 -12.42 -0.92 -7.79
C ARG A 70 -13.06 -1.01 -6.40
N VAL A 71 -12.73 -2.03 -5.62
CA VAL A 71 -13.16 -2.17 -4.22
C VAL A 71 -12.31 -1.23 -3.37
N VAL A 72 -10.99 -1.41 -3.42
CA VAL A 72 -10.03 -0.43 -2.90
C VAL A 72 -9.28 0.15 -4.09
N THR A 73 -9.54 1.40 -4.42
CA THR A 73 -9.03 2.00 -5.66
C THR A 73 -7.51 1.85 -5.81
N TYR A 74 -7.06 1.29 -6.93
CA TYR A 74 -5.65 1.21 -7.28
C TYR A 74 -5.02 2.60 -7.53
N LYS A 75 -5.78 3.51 -8.15
CA LYS A 75 -5.32 4.88 -8.47
C LYS A 75 -5.69 5.85 -7.35
N SER A 76 -6.76 6.59 -7.52
CA SER A 76 -7.31 7.48 -6.50
C SER A 76 -8.71 7.93 -6.85
N ILE A 77 -9.51 8.15 -5.81
CA ILE A 77 -10.79 8.86 -5.87
C ILE A 77 -10.63 10.11 -5.01
N ARG A 78 -11.01 11.27 -5.55
CA ARG A 78 -10.83 12.54 -4.86
C ARG A 78 -12.00 13.48 -5.10
N VAL A 79 -12.50 14.07 -4.00
CA VAL A 79 -13.50 15.13 -4.02
C VAL A 79 -12.99 16.27 -3.15
N PHE A 80 -12.70 17.42 -3.75
CA PHE A 80 -12.05 18.57 -3.09
C PHE A 80 -10.74 18.15 -2.38
N ASN A 81 -10.70 18.33 -1.04
CA ASN A 81 -9.56 17.98 -0.20
C ASN A 81 -9.63 16.57 0.38
N LEU A 82 -10.76 15.88 0.19
CA LEU A 82 -10.92 14.48 0.61
C LEU A 82 -10.45 13.56 -0.51
N GLY A 83 -9.73 12.50 -0.18
CA GLY A 83 -9.33 11.53 -1.18
C GLY A 83 -8.89 10.20 -0.60
N LEU A 84 -9.17 9.14 -1.35
CA LEU A 84 -8.63 7.80 -1.17
C LEU A 84 -7.57 7.57 -2.23
N PHE A 85 -6.36 7.28 -1.80
CA PHE A 85 -5.18 7.16 -2.67
C PHE A 85 -4.63 5.74 -2.58
N GLY A 86 -4.79 4.97 -3.65
CA GLY A 86 -4.31 3.60 -3.76
C GLY A 86 -2.81 3.52 -4.05
N SER A 87 -2.32 2.28 -4.12
CA SER A 87 -0.90 1.95 -4.22
C SER A 87 -0.17 2.67 -5.36
N SER A 88 -0.83 2.87 -6.52
CA SER A 88 -0.24 3.61 -7.63
C SER A 88 0.11 5.07 -7.28
N LYS A 89 -0.76 5.75 -6.53
CA LYS A 89 -0.51 7.14 -6.12
C LYS A 89 0.45 7.24 -4.95
N ILE A 90 0.42 6.27 -4.05
CA ILE A 90 1.39 6.17 -2.95
C ILE A 90 2.78 5.98 -3.52
N ALA A 91 3.01 4.95 -4.36
CA ALA A 91 4.30 4.69 -5.01
C ALA A 91 4.84 5.91 -5.75
N HIS A 92 4.00 6.58 -6.56
CA HIS A 92 4.39 7.82 -7.24
C HIS A 92 4.82 8.94 -6.28
N ARG A 93 4.24 9.02 -5.07
CA ARG A 93 4.65 10.01 -4.06
C ARG A 93 5.96 9.66 -3.41
N LEU A 94 6.18 8.37 -3.12
CA LEU A 94 7.42 7.87 -2.57
C LEU A 94 8.57 8.09 -3.56
N ASP A 95 8.35 7.73 -4.83
CA ASP A 95 9.29 7.93 -5.92
C ASP A 95 9.74 9.38 -6.05
N LYS A 96 8.79 10.31 -6.15
CA LYS A 96 9.08 11.75 -6.23
C LYS A 96 9.90 12.32 -5.08
N LYS A 97 9.91 11.64 -3.94
CA LYS A 97 10.62 12.05 -2.74
C LYS A 97 11.90 11.25 -2.50
N GLY A 98 12.18 10.26 -3.35
CA GLY A 98 13.32 9.35 -3.17
C GLY A 98 13.17 8.45 -1.95
N TYR A 99 11.95 8.17 -1.50
CA TYR A 99 11.70 7.26 -0.40
C TYR A 99 11.63 5.82 -0.90
N PRO A 100 12.25 4.86 -0.21
CA PRO A 100 12.31 3.47 -0.68
C PRO A 100 10.94 2.81 -0.68
N TYR A 101 10.62 2.11 -1.78
CA TYR A 101 9.40 1.32 -1.93
C TYR A 101 9.60 0.17 -2.91
N THR A 102 8.75 -0.84 -2.79
CA THR A 102 8.53 -1.85 -3.82
C THR A 102 7.05 -1.87 -4.14
N ILE A 103 6.68 -1.75 -5.42
CA ILE A 103 5.31 -1.96 -5.86
C ILE A 103 5.27 -3.12 -6.84
N VAL A 104 4.33 -4.05 -6.65
CA VAL A 104 3.99 -5.13 -7.58
C VAL A 104 2.60 -4.84 -8.13
N ARG A 105 2.54 -4.60 -9.43
CA ARG A 105 1.33 -4.24 -10.18
C ARG A 105 0.83 -5.46 -10.92
N TYR A 106 -0.22 -6.09 -10.42
CA TYR A 106 -0.85 -7.24 -11.05
C TYR A 106 -1.80 -6.72 -12.13
N VAL A 107 -1.42 -6.93 -13.40
CA VAL A 107 -2.19 -6.43 -14.56
C VAL A 107 -3.55 -7.10 -14.60
N ASP A 108 -4.61 -6.29 -14.80
CA ASP A 108 -6.01 -6.68 -14.88
C ASP A 108 -6.61 -7.45 -13.68
N HIS A 109 -5.80 -7.71 -12.65
CA HIS A 109 -6.29 -8.21 -11.38
C HIS A 109 -7.15 -7.17 -10.66
N THR A 110 -8.17 -7.65 -9.96
CA THR A 110 -9.14 -6.86 -9.20
C THR A 110 -8.75 -6.81 -7.72
N HIS A 111 -9.71 -7.00 -6.81
CA HIS A 111 -9.46 -7.04 -5.36
C HIS A 111 -8.93 -8.40 -4.87
N ASP A 112 -8.83 -9.39 -5.75
CA ASP A 112 -8.30 -10.72 -5.50
C ASP A 112 -6.84 -10.71 -4.95
N ILE A 113 -6.08 -9.65 -5.25
CA ILE A 113 -4.73 -9.50 -4.71
C ILE A 113 -4.73 -9.38 -3.18
N ALA A 114 -5.85 -8.99 -2.59
CA ALA A 114 -6.01 -8.99 -1.13
C ALA A 114 -5.84 -10.39 -0.51
N ASP A 115 -6.11 -11.45 -1.26
CA ASP A 115 -6.03 -12.85 -0.80
C ASP A 115 -4.66 -13.51 -1.08
N LEU A 116 -3.75 -12.81 -1.77
CA LEU A 116 -2.45 -13.38 -2.16
C LEU A 116 -1.37 -13.34 -1.07
N MET A 117 -1.71 -13.01 0.17
CA MET A 117 -0.74 -12.88 1.27
C MET A 117 0.15 -14.13 1.44
N TYR A 118 -0.45 -15.33 1.35
CA TYR A 118 0.29 -16.59 1.48
C TYR A 118 1.06 -17.01 0.23
N TYR A 119 0.64 -16.55 -0.94
CA TYR A 119 1.26 -16.90 -2.23
C TYR A 119 2.45 -16.01 -2.59
N THR A 120 2.57 -14.86 -1.93
CA THR A 120 3.61 -13.85 -2.19
C THR A 120 4.70 -13.82 -1.10
N VAL A 121 4.87 -14.91 -0.37
CA VAL A 121 5.91 -15.02 0.68
C VAL A 121 7.32 -14.73 0.15
N PRO A 122 7.73 -15.20 -1.04
CA PRO A 122 9.05 -14.88 -1.58
C PRO A 122 9.29 -13.36 -1.76
N GLU A 123 8.29 -12.62 -2.26
CA GLU A 123 8.35 -11.16 -2.42
C GLU A 123 8.43 -10.46 -1.06
N GLN A 124 7.64 -10.92 -0.09
CA GLN A 124 7.66 -10.39 1.27
C GLN A 124 9.02 -10.61 1.94
N LEU A 125 9.59 -11.82 1.84
CA LEU A 125 10.91 -12.13 2.40
C LEU A 125 12.00 -11.30 1.75
N ARG A 126 11.98 -11.14 0.42
CA ARG A 126 12.92 -10.27 -0.30
C ARG A 126 12.82 -8.83 0.19
N PHE A 127 11.61 -8.29 0.32
CA PHE A 127 11.40 -6.95 0.85
C PHE A 127 11.93 -6.81 2.27
N LEU A 128 11.63 -7.76 3.15
CA LEU A 128 12.13 -7.75 4.53
C LEU A 128 13.65 -7.77 4.57
N GLU A 129 14.27 -8.65 3.78
CA GLU A 129 15.72 -8.75 3.73
C GLU A 129 16.38 -7.47 3.19
N GLU A 130 15.93 -7.00 2.01
CA GLU A 130 16.58 -5.88 1.31
C GLU A 130 16.26 -4.53 1.95
N SER A 131 14.99 -4.27 2.27
CA SER A 131 14.55 -2.94 2.68
C SER A 131 14.56 -2.75 4.19
N VAL A 132 14.27 -3.79 4.98
CA VAL A 132 14.16 -3.70 6.43
C VAL A 132 15.48 -4.07 7.11
N VAL A 133 16.07 -5.23 6.75
CA VAL A 133 17.30 -5.74 7.40
C VAL A 133 18.53 -5.05 6.83
N LYS A 134 18.75 -5.15 5.52
CA LYS A 134 19.91 -4.56 4.84
C LYS A 134 19.81 -3.04 4.63
N LYS A 135 18.61 -2.48 4.67
CA LYS A 135 18.33 -1.05 4.47
C LYS A 135 18.96 -0.49 3.20
N THR A 136 18.81 -1.21 2.08
CA THR A 136 19.46 -0.85 0.81
C THR A 136 19.00 0.49 0.24
N GLY A 137 17.84 1.01 0.67
CA GLY A 137 17.25 2.25 0.15
C GLY A 137 16.77 2.16 -1.30
N ARG A 138 16.72 0.95 -1.89
CA ARG A 138 16.32 0.74 -3.28
C ARG A 138 14.81 0.77 -3.42
N SER A 139 14.37 1.28 -4.58
CA SER A 139 12.97 1.19 -5.01
C SER A 139 12.83 0.25 -6.20
N SER A 140 11.69 -0.44 -6.29
CA SER A 140 11.35 -1.33 -7.40
C SER A 140 9.90 -1.11 -7.82
N ASP A 141 9.66 -1.08 -9.13
CA ASP A 141 8.33 -1.01 -9.74
C ASP A 141 8.20 -2.22 -10.68
N ILE A 142 7.43 -3.20 -10.26
CA ILE A 142 7.29 -4.50 -10.92
C ILE A 142 5.90 -4.57 -11.54
N ILE A 143 5.85 -4.79 -12.85
CA ILE A 143 4.60 -5.07 -13.58
C ILE A 143 4.54 -6.57 -13.80
N LEU A 144 3.53 -7.19 -13.24
CA LEU A 144 3.29 -8.63 -13.36
C LEU A 144 2.05 -8.86 -14.23
N ASP A 145 2.30 -9.33 -15.43
CA ASP A 145 1.30 -9.74 -16.42
C ASP A 145 1.53 -11.22 -16.70
N ASP A 146 1.01 -12.09 -15.82
CA ASP A 146 1.22 -13.53 -15.90
C ASP A 146 -0.14 -14.23 -16.03
N PRO A 147 -0.45 -14.81 -17.21
CA PRO A 147 -1.71 -15.51 -17.45
C PRO A 147 -1.84 -16.80 -16.63
N ALA A 148 -0.78 -17.29 -16.02
CA ALA A 148 -0.82 -18.45 -15.11
C ALA A 148 -1.42 -18.12 -13.75
N ILE A 149 -1.51 -16.83 -13.40
CA ILE A 149 -2.19 -16.37 -12.18
C ILE A 149 -3.65 -16.07 -12.54
N PRO A 150 -4.62 -16.90 -12.14
CA PRO A 150 -6.00 -16.68 -12.50
C PRO A 150 -6.56 -15.44 -11.81
N VAL A 151 -7.24 -14.59 -12.58
CA VAL A 151 -7.94 -13.41 -12.05
C VAL A 151 -9.25 -13.84 -11.42
N ASP A 152 -9.40 -13.64 -10.11
CA ASP A 152 -10.70 -13.79 -9.46
C ASP A 152 -11.50 -12.50 -9.58
N ASN A 153 -12.62 -12.59 -10.28
CA ASN A 153 -13.51 -11.47 -10.55
C ASN A 153 -14.75 -11.44 -9.65
N THR A 154 -14.79 -12.19 -8.57
CA THR A 154 -15.95 -12.25 -7.66
C THR A 154 -16.16 -10.93 -6.92
N LEU A 155 -15.09 -10.23 -6.53
CA LEU A 155 -15.14 -8.93 -5.89
C LEU A 155 -14.64 -7.82 -6.82
N ARG A 156 -15.53 -7.31 -7.69
CA ARG A 156 -15.20 -6.23 -8.64
C ARG A 156 -15.49 -4.83 -8.10
N THR A 157 -16.45 -4.71 -7.19
CA THR A 157 -16.90 -3.43 -6.64
C THR A 157 -17.24 -3.56 -5.16
N LEU A 158 -17.32 -2.43 -4.45
CA LEU A 158 -17.81 -2.41 -3.07
C LEU A 158 -19.19 -3.05 -2.90
N GLY A 159 -20.07 -2.97 -3.92
CA GLY A 159 -21.38 -3.59 -3.89
C GLY A 159 -21.35 -5.11 -3.83
N ASP A 160 -20.28 -5.74 -4.28
CA ASP A 160 -20.12 -7.20 -4.27
C ASP A 160 -19.81 -7.76 -2.87
N LEU A 161 -19.34 -6.91 -1.94
CA LEU A 161 -19.11 -7.28 -0.53
C LEU A 161 -20.44 -7.54 0.25
N TYR A 162 -21.58 -7.11 -0.30
CA TYR A 162 -22.88 -7.16 0.39
C TYR A 162 -23.88 -8.10 -0.32
N LYS A 163 -23.42 -8.90 -1.25
CA LYS A 163 -24.19 -9.95 -1.92
C LYS A 163 -23.99 -11.31 -1.29
#